data_01a1b710e880123c77642dcf3432590b
#
_entry.id   01a1b710e880123c77642dcf3432590b
#
_cell.length_a   1.000
_cell.length_b   1.000
_cell.length_c   1.000
_cell.angle_alpha   90.00
_cell.angle_beta   90.00
_cell.angle_gamma   90.00
#
_symmetry.space_group_name_H-M   'P 1'
#
loop_
_entity.id
_entity.type
_entity.pdbx_description
1 polymer ?
#
loop_
_entity_poly.entity_id
_entity_poly.type
_entity_poly.pdbx_seq_one_letter_code
_entity_poly.pdbx_strand_id
1 'polypeptide(L)'
;DLCRFKSIHVDDERRERSNVKYDGGFVATPNNSRDDQGALHHVSHAPPRMALLVAAAGAAFVLALTLYLAFAPTFTNDFWFHLKMGEVYWTLGPWPLADPMLHTALPEAPIQHEWLFGVAIYLIQSLTGFFGVRVFHLLAVMAILGLVFQSARRATDNALLACCVTTLFSVLAWTRLFQMRPDLVTILATLATYVLLVERYRVPTARRLAAFGALMLFWANAHSLFALAPLLLFAVVLGLGVRALVAVIIFEGSEKESTLQSARSIA
;
A
#
# COMPACT_ATOMS: atom_id res chain seq x y z
N ASP A 1 -11.53 30.46 -16.16
CA ASP A 1 -11.45 30.27 -17.64
C ASP A 1 -10.22 29.45 -18.01
N LEU A 2 -10.29 28.15 -17.84
CA LEU A 2 -9.42 27.17 -18.55
C LEU A 2 -9.58 25.82 -17.85
N CYS A 3 -10.64 25.09 -18.15
CA CYS A 3 -10.74 23.64 -17.99
C CYS A 3 -12.10 23.15 -18.50
N ARG A 4 -12.35 23.39 -19.79
CA ARG A 4 -13.35 22.63 -20.55
C ARG A 4 -12.60 21.61 -21.39
N PHE A 5 -12.23 20.47 -20.81
CA PHE A 5 -11.83 19.31 -21.60
C PHE A 5 -13.08 18.53 -21.99
N LYS A 6 -13.35 18.53 -23.30
CA LYS A 6 -14.42 17.85 -24.01
C LYS A 6 -14.41 16.35 -23.63
N SER A 7 -15.55 15.88 -23.13
CA SER A 7 -15.90 14.47 -23.20
C SER A 7 -16.15 14.11 -24.66
N ILE A 8 -15.29 13.31 -25.25
CA ILE A 8 -15.48 12.73 -26.58
C ILE A 8 -16.55 11.65 -26.43
N HIS A 9 -17.73 11.91 -26.99
CA HIS A 9 -18.79 10.96 -27.26
C HIS A 9 -18.29 9.91 -28.24
N VAL A 10 -18.15 8.67 -27.80
CA VAL A 10 -17.86 7.47 -28.61
C VAL A 10 -19.11 6.55 -28.62
N ASP A 11 -20.26 7.10 -28.78
CA ASP A 11 -21.49 6.28 -28.75
C ASP A 11 -22.42 6.43 -29.99
N ASP A 12 -21.98 7.04 -31.09
CA ASP A 12 -22.88 7.29 -32.24
C ASP A 12 -22.54 6.60 -33.57
N GLU A 13 -21.52 5.72 -33.60
CA GLU A 13 -21.19 4.98 -34.85
C GLU A 13 -21.77 3.55 -34.94
N ARG A 14 -22.60 3.14 -34.01
CA ARG A 14 -23.16 1.76 -34.04
C ARG A 14 -24.59 1.64 -34.58
N ARG A 15 -25.19 2.74 -35.06
CA ARG A 15 -26.62 2.77 -35.48
C ARG A 15 -26.87 2.89 -36.98
N GLU A 16 -25.88 3.10 -37.82
CA GLU A 16 -26.09 3.30 -39.28
C GLU A 16 -25.67 2.15 -40.21
N ARG A 17 -25.39 0.96 -39.70
CA ARG A 17 -25.06 -0.20 -40.57
C ARG A 17 -26.13 -1.29 -40.68
N SER A 18 -27.41 -0.96 -40.57
CA SER A 18 -28.49 -1.93 -40.67
C SER A 18 -29.48 -1.69 -41.78
N ASN A 19 -29.10 -1.09 -42.93
CA ASN A 19 -29.97 -1.06 -44.08
C ASN A 19 -29.20 -1.03 -45.40
N VAL A 20 -28.54 -2.16 -45.73
CA VAL A 20 -28.20 -2.46 -47.13
C VAL A 20 -28.86 -3.80 -47.49
N LYS A 21 -30.01 -3.69 -48.14
CA LYS A 21 -30.63 -4.81 -48.82
C LYS A 21 -29.78 -5.19 -50.03
N TYR A 22 -29.24 -6.41 -50.07
CA TYR A 22 -28.77 -7.05 -51.28
C TYR A 22 -29.72 -8.23 -51.61
N ASP A 23 -30.48 -8.02 -52.71
CA ASP A 23 -31.18 -9.10 -53.42
C ASP A 23 -30.20 -9.88 -54.28
N GLY A 24 -30.28 -11.19 -54.28
CA GLY A 24 -29.87 -12.03 -55.39
C GLY A 24 -28.71 -12.98 -55.11
N GLY A 25 -29.00 -14.29 -55.16
CA GLY A 25 -28.01 -15.31 -55.47
C GLY A 25 -27.86 -16.44 -54.45
N PHE A 26 -28.71 -17.42 -54.59
CA PHE A 26 -28.65 -18.71 -53.89
C PHE A 26 -27.43 -19.51 -54.37
N VAL A 27 -26.40 -19.65 -53.53
CA VAL A 27 -25.40 -20.73 -53.66
C VAL A 27 -25.25 -21.40 -52.30
N ALA A 28 -25.74 -22.62 -52.21
CA ALA A 28 -25.62 -23.49 -51.06
C ALA A 28 -24.16 -23.95 -50.92
N THR A 29 -23.51 -23.54 -49.85
CA THR A 29 -22.25 -24.18 -49.37
C THR A 29 -22.54 -24.91 -48.06
N PRO A 30 -21.94 -26.09 -47.83
CA PRO A 30 -22.30 -26.98 -46.74
C PRO A 30 -21.88 -26.40 -45.39
N ASN A 31 -22.86 -26.39 -44.51
CA ASN A 31 -22.78 -26.05 -43.11
C ASN A 31 -21.91 -27.09 -42.36
N ASN A 32 -20.66 -26.77 -42.06
CA ASN A 32 -19.87 -27.57 -41.12
C ASN A 32 -18.75 -26.74 -40.49
N SER A 33 -19.08 -25.92 -39.50
CA SER A 33 -18.09 -25.38 -38.56
C SER A 33 -18.75 -24.47 -37.49
N ARG A 34 -19.80 -24.94 -36.82
CA ARG A 34 -20.40 -24.13 -35.73
C ARG A 34 -20.37 -24.77 -34.34
N ASP A 35 -19.75 -25.91 -34.17
CA ASP A 35 -19.75 -26.62 -32.88
C ASP A 35 -18.41 -26.61 -32.11
N ASP A 36 -17.34 -26.00 -32.63
CA ASP A 36 -16.02 -26.04 -31.97
C ASP A 36 -15.61 -24.78 -31.20
N GLN A 37 -16.47 -23.77 -31.07
CA GLN A 37 -16.13 -22.56 -30.30
C GLN A 37 -16.76 -22.50 -28.88
N GLY A 38 -17.44 -23.55 -28.43
CA GLY A 38 -18.13 -23.60 -27.14
C GLY A 38 -17.36 -24.25 -25.99
N ALA A 39 -16.22 -24.84 -26.23
CA ALA A 39 -15.44 -25.54 -25.21
C ALA A 39 -14.15 -24.81 -24.87
N LEU A 40 -14.23 -23.49 -24.54
CA LEU A 40 -13.23 -22.91 -23.66
C LEU A 40 -13.38 -23.62 -22.31
N HIS A 41 -12.73 -24.77 -22.19
CA HIS A 41 -12.50 -25.45 -20.93
C HIS A 41 -12.00 -24.40 -19.94
N HIS A 42 -12.84 -24.03 -18.98
CA HIS A 42 -12.38 -23.56 -17.69
C HIS A 42 -11.52 -24.69 -17.11
N VAL A 43 -10.24 -24.70 -17.49
CA VAL A 43 -9.25 -25.51 -16.82
C VAL A 43 -9.16 -24.93 -15.42
N SER A 44 -9.94 -25.47 -14.52
CA SER A 44 -9.77 -25.29 -13.10
C SER A 44 -8.40 -25.87 -12.77
N HIS A 45 -7.37 -25.03 -12.88
CA HIS A 45 -6.04 -25.37 -12.39
C HIS A 45 -6.12 -25.43 -10.88
N ALA A 46 -6.37 -26.61 -10.34
CA ALA A 46 -6.07 -26.87 -8.95
C ALA A 46 -4.63 -26.40 -8.71
N PRO A 47 -4.37 -25.61 -7.68
CA PRO A 47 -3.02 -25.09 -7.45
C PRO A 47 -2.05 -26.28 -7.37
N PRO A 48 -0.91 -26.25 -8.04
CA PRO A 48 0.06 -27.34 -7.99
C PRO A 48 0.40 -27.62 -6.52
N ARG A 49 0.59 -28.87 -6.13
CA ARG A 49 0.84 -29.29 -4.74
C ARG A 49 1.91 -28.44 -4.04
N MET A 50 2.95 -28.05 -4.77
CA MET A 50 4.00 -27.13 -4.28
C MET A 50 3.44 -25.76 -3.86
N ALA A 51 2.50 -25.21 -4.63
CA ALA A 51 1.88 -23.92 -4.30
C ALA A 51 1.07 -23.99 -3.00
N LEU A 52 0.34 -25.09 -2.80
CA LEU A 52 -0.39 -25.33 -1.56
C LEU A 52 0.54 -25.50 -0.36
N LEU A 53 1.65 -26.23 -0.52
CA LEU A 53 2.66 -26.39 0.53
C LEU A 53 3.30 -25.05 0.92
N VAL A 54 3.66 -24.21 -0.05
CA VAL A 54 4.23 -22.87 0.22
C VAL A 54 3.23 -21.98 0.93
N ALA A 55 1.94 -22.01 0.51
CA ALA A 55 0.89 -21.24 1.18
C ALA A 55 0.67 -21.72 2.63
N ALA A 56 0.64 -23.05 2.84
CA ALA A 56 0.50 -23.63 4.18
C ALA A 56 1.70 -23.29 5.07
N ALA A 57 2.92 -23.36 4.55
CA ALA A 57 4.13 -22.97 5.29
C ALA A 57 4.12 -21.48 5.65
N GLY A 58 3.72 -20.61 4.71
CA GLY A 58 3.56 -19.18 4.98
C GLY A 58 2.51 -18.89 6.05
N ALA A 59 1.35 -19.53 5.97
CA ALA A 59 0.30 -19.40 6.99
C ALA A 59 0.76 -19.91 8.37
N ALA A 60 1.46 -21.04 8.41
CA ALA A 60 2.03 -21.59 9.63
C ALA A 60 3.09 -20.64 10.23
N PHE A 61 3.92 -20.02 9.39
CA PHE A 61 4.89 -19.03 9.83
C PHE A 61 4.22 -17.79 10.44
N VAL A 62 3.20 -17.23 9.78
CA VAL A 62 2.43 -16.08 10.30
C VAL A 62 1.74 -16.45 11.61
N LEU A 63 1.17 -17.65 11.72
CA LEU A 63 0.57 -18.14 12.95
C LEU A 63 1.62 -18.27 14.07
N ALA A 64 2.77 -18.89 13.79
CA ALA A 64 3.87 -19.03 14.76
C ALA A 64 4.38 -17.65 15.21
N LEU A 65 4.54 -16.69 14.29
CA LEU A 65 4.90 -15.31 14.60
C LEU A 65 3.85 -14.67 15.53
N THR A 66 2.58 -14.84 15.22
CA THR A 66 1.46 -14.31 16.02
C THR A 66 1.47 -14.88 17.43
N LEU A 67 1.63 -16.18 17.56
CA LEU A 67 1.73 -16.86 18.87
C LEU A 67 2.97 -16.39 19.63
N TYR A 68 4.10 -16.29 18.95
CA TYR A 68 5.32 -15.79 19.57
C TYR A 68 5.14 -14.37 20.11
N LEU A 69 4.59 -13.44 19.33
CA LEU A 69 4.31 -12.08 19.77
C LEU A 69 3.30 -12.01 20.93
N ALA A 70 2.36 -12.95 21.00
CA ALA A 70 1.39 -13.02 22.09
C ALA A 70 2.02 -13.42 23.42
N PHE A 71 3.09 -14.25 23.41
CA PHE A 71 3.66 -14.86 24.62
C PHE A 71 5.08 -14.39 24.96
N ALA A 72 5.88 -13.94 23.98
CA ALA A 72 7.25 -13.51 24.20
C ALA A 72 7.33 -12.13 24.90
N PRO A 73 8.44 -11.83 25.59
CA PRO A 73 8.69 -10.49 26.11
C PRO A 73 8.97 -9.54 24.94
N THR A 74 8.01 -8.66 24.66
CA THR A 74 8.06 -7.69 23.54
C THR A 74 8.53 -6.31 23.98
N PHE A 75 8.84 -6.14 25.28
CA PHE A 75 9.20 -4.86 25.86
C PHE A 75 10.72 -4.68 25.86
N THR A 76 11.16 -3.65 25.15
CA THR A 76 12.54 -3.19 25.11
C THR A 76 12.78 -2.08 26.12
N ASN A 77 14.03 -1.66 26.33
CA ASN A 77 14.35 -0.53 27.19
C ASN A 77 13.62 0.74 26.75
N ASP A 78 13.51 0.98 25.44
CA ASP A 78 12.81 2.12 24.89
C ASP A 78 11.31 2.11 25.21
N PHE A 79 10.69 0.94 25.33
CA PHE A 79 9.29 0.83 25.71
C PHE A 79 9.02 1.48 27.08
N TRP A 80 9.87 1.20 28.07
CA TRP A 80 9.75 1.74 29.41
C TRP A 80 9.92 3.25 29.44
N PHE A 81 10.84 3.76 28.60
CA PHE A 81 11.02 5.18 28.42
C PHE A 81 9.75 5.83 27.84
N HIS A 82 9.20 5.29 26.73
CA HIS A 82 7.96 5.82 26.15
C HIS A 82 6.77 5.73 27.10
N LEU A 83 6.68 4.65 27.87
CA LEU A 83 5.63 4.50 28.88
C LEU A 83 5.71 5.58 29.95
N LYS A 84 6.91 5.82 30.49
CA LYS A 84 7.13 6.83 31.53
C LYS A 84 6.94 8.26 31.01
N MET A 85 7.48 8.54 29.84
CA MET A 85 7.26 9.84 29.19
C MET A 85 5.78 10.06 28.84
N GLY A 86 5.06 9.00 28.48
CA GLY A 86 3.62 9.07 28.25
C GLY A 86 2.84 9.47 29.50
N GLU A 87 3.21 8.95 30.68
CA GLU A 87 2.66 9.37 31.97
C GLU A 87 2.93 10.86 32.21
N VAL A 88 4.17 11.32 31.98
CA VAL A 88 4.56 12.72 32.15
C VAL A 88 3.75 13.64 31.24
N TYR A 89 3.63 13.29 29.95
CA TYR A 89 2.86 14.09 28.99
C TYR A 89 1.36 14.07 29.26
N TRP A 90 0.83 12.98 29.79
CA TRP A 90 -0.57 12.92 30.19
C TRP A 90 -0.87 13.81 31.40
N THR A 91 0.06 13.86 32.36
CA THR A 91 -0.13 14.61 33.61
C THR A 91 0.27 16.07 33.52
N LEU A 92 1.35 16.41 32.81
CA LEU A 92 1.92 17.75 32.71
C LEU A 92 1.66 18.43 31.35
N GLY A 93 1.06 17.73 30.40
CA GLY A 93 0.88 18.16 29.02
C GLY A 93 2.07 17.83 28.12
N PRO A 94 1.91 17.98 26.79
CA PRO A 94 2.91 17.54 25.80
C PRO A 94 4.18 18.42 25.74
N TRP A 95 4.21 19.54 26.47
CA TRP A 95 5.36 20.46 26.51
C TRP A 95 5.69 20.83 27.97
N PRO A 96 6.24 19.90 28.78
CA PRO A 96 6.68 20.21 30.13
C PRO A 96 7.82 21.23 30.10
N LEU A 97 7.82 22.15 31.04
CA LEU A 97 8.83 23.25 31.12
C LEU A 97 10.23 22.75 31.46
N ALA A 98 10.34 21.58 32.07
CA ALA A 98 11.60 20.96 32.43
C ALA A 98 11.52 19.44 32.19
N ASP A 99 12.64 18.80 31.91
CA ASP A 99 12.72 17.35 31.79
C ASP A 99 12.71 16.71 33.21
N PRO A 100 11.61 16.02 33.58
CA PRO A 100 11.50 15.40 34.91
C PRO A 100 12.38 14.15 35.06
N MET A 101 13.04 13.69 34.01
CA MET A 101 13.90 12.50 34.01
C MET A 101 15.38 12.85 34.21
N LEU A 102 15.75 14.11 34.06
CA LEU A 102 17.14 14.56 34.25
C LEU A 102 17.37 15.08 35.68
N HIS A 103 18.38 14.52 36.35
CA HIS A 103 18.84 14.99 37.64
C HIS A 103 19.59 16.32 37.55
N THR A 104 20.26 16.58 36.45
CA THR A 104 20.93 17.83 36.15
C THR A 104 19.95 18.67 35.35
N ALA A 105 19.28 19.60 36.04
CA ALA A 105 18.33 20.50 35.43
C ALA A 105 19.01 21.39 34.38
N LEU A 106 18.96 20.96 33.12
CA LEU A 106 19.13 21.88 32.01
C LEU A 106 17.81 22.71 31.92
N PRO A 107 17.88 24.03 31.73
CA PRO A 107 16.67 24.87 31.65
C PRO A 107 15.85 24.62 30.37
N GLU A 108 16.26 23.69 29.54
CA GLU A 108 15.63 23.40 28.26
C GLU A 108 14.57 22.30 28.41
N ALA A 109 13.38 22.61 27.90
CA ALA A 109 12.31 21.63 27.83
C ALA A 109 12.69 20.46 26.90
N PRO A 110 12.36 19.21 27.25
CA PRO A 110 12.64 18.07 26.39
C PRO A 110 11.82 18.17 25.11
N ILE A 111 12.48 18.08 23.96
CA ILE A 111 11.81 18.00 22.68
C ILE A 111 11.51 16.53 22.40
N GLN A 112 10.25 16.14 22.50
CA GLN A 112 9.82 14.77 22.23
C GLN A 112 8.99 14.72 20.96
N HIS A 113 9.54 14.08 19.94
CA HIS A 113 8.86 13.88 18.66
C HIS A 113 7.82 12.75 18.70
N GLU A 114 7.76 11.98 19.78
CA GLU A 114 7.00 10.71 19.89
C GLU A 114 6.03 10.74 21.08
N TRP A 115 5.64 11.95 21.50
CA TRP A 115 4.82 12.14 22.69
C TRP A 115 3.47 11.45 22.60
N LEU A 116 2.84 11.46 21.41
CA LEU A 116 1.52 10.84 21.20
C LEU A 116 1.56 9.32 21.32
N PHE A 117 2.65 8.68 20.82
CA PHE A 117 2.85 7.25 21.00
C PHE A 117 3.01 6.91 22.48
N GLY A 118 3.83 7.66 23.23
CA GLY A 118 4.00 7.47 24.66
C GLY A 118 2.68 7.58 25.43
N VAL A 119 1.92 8.65 25.18
CA VAL A 119 0.59 8.85 25.80
C VAL A 119 -0.37 7.71 25.47
N ALA A 120 -0.41 7.24 24.21
CA ALA A 120 -1.26 6.13 23.81
C ALA A 120 -0.90 4.85 24.56
N ILE A 121 0.40 4.52 24.67
CA ILE A 121 0.86 3.34 25.42
C ILE A 121 0.56 3.46 26.92
N TYR A 122 0.77 4.64 27.50
CA TYR A 122 0.43 4.86 28.90
C TYR A 122 -1.06 4.69 29.18
N LEU A 123 -1.92 5.26 28.35
CA LEU A 123 -3.38 5.11 28.50
C LEU A 123 -3.83 3.67 28.34
N ILE A 124 -3.30 2.95 27.35
CA ILE A 124 -3.62 1.52 27.19
C ILE A 124 -3.18 0.75 28.44
N GLN A 125 -1.95 0.97 28.89
CA GLN A 125 -1.42 0.28 30.07
C GLN A 125 -2.20 0.61 31.34
N SER A 126 -2.54 1.89 31.57
CA SER A 126 -3.28 2.32 32.75
C SER A 126 -4.72 1.77 32.81
N LEU A 127 -5.37 1.61 31.65
CA LEU A 127 -6.76 1.13 31.54
C LEU A 127 -6.86 -0.41 31.53
N THR A 128 -5.91 -1.10 30.89
CA THR A 128 -6.02 -2.54 30.59
C THR A 128 -4.81 -3.37 31.04
N GLY A 129 -3.83 -2.73 31.66
CA GLY A 129 -2.59 -3.35 32.06
C GLY A 129 -1.69 -3.73 30.85
N PHE A 130 -0.64 -4.48 31.13
CA PHE A 130 0.28 -4.96 30.09
C PHE A 130 -0.36 -5.95 29.11
N PHE A 131 -1.44 -6.59 29.49
CA PHE A 131 -2.20 -7.44 28.58
C PHE A 131 -2.78 -6.61 27.43
N GLY A 132 -3.37 -5.46 27.72
CA GLY A 132 -3.91 -4.57 26.67
C GLY A 132 -2.81 -4.02 25.74
N VAL A 133 -1.63 -3.73 26.26
CA VAL A 133 -0.48 -3.32 25.44
C VAL A 133 -0.05 -4.43 24.47
N ARG A 134 -0.04 -5.69 24.93
CA ARG A 134 0.23 -6.85 24.06
C ARG A 134 -0.83 -7.03 22.98
N VAL A 135 -2.11 -6.91 23.36
CA VAL A 135 -3.21 -6.97 22.37
C VAL A 135 -3.08 -5.86 21.34
N PHE A 136 -2.79 -4.64 21.77
CA PHE A 136 -2.56 -3.52 20.86
C PHE A 136 -1.39 -3.79 19.92
N HIS A 137 -0.27 -4.30 20.42
CA HIS A 137 0.89 -4.68 19.61
C HIS A 137 0.51 -5.72 18.56
N LEU A 138 -0.15 -6.78 18.97
CA LEU A 138 -0.61 -7.85 18.09
C LEU A 138 -1.52 -7.30 16.99
N LEU A 139 -2.49 -6.46 17.34
CA LEU A 139 -3.40 -5.84 16.38
C LEU A 139 -2.65 -4.94 15.38
N ALA A 140 -1.65 -4.17 15.85
CA ALA A 140 -0.82 -3.34 14.97
C ALA A 140 -0.03 -4.20 13.97
N VAL A 141 0.60 -5.28 14.42
CA VAL A 141 1.33 -6.22 13.54
C VAL A 141 0.38 -6.89 12.55
N MET A 142 -0.78 -7.36 13.00
CA MET A 142 -1.77 -7.97 12.12
C MET A 142 -2.32 -6.99 11.08
N ALA A 143 -2.51 -5.72 11.45
CA ALA A 143 -2.89 -4.66 10.51
C ALA A 143 -1.80 -4.43 9.45
N ILE A 144 -0.53 -4.38 9.85
CA ILE A 144 0.62 -4.26 8.94
C ILE A 144 0.64 -5.43 7.96
N LEU A 145 0.61 -6.67 8.46
CA LEU A 145 0.64 -7.87 7.61
C LEU A 145 -0.59 -7.96 6.70
N GLY A 146 -1.77 -7.58 7.20
CA GLY A 146 -2.99 -7.50 6.41
C GLY A 146 -2.90 -6.49 5.26
N LEU A 147 -2.32 -5.31 5.49
CA LEU A 147 -2.08 -4.31 4.45
C LEU A 147 -1.07 -4.80 3.42
N VAL A 148 0.04 -5.41 3.84
CA VAL A 148 1.04 -5.99 2.93
C VAL A 148 0.41 -7.08 2.05
N PHE A 149 -0.33 -8.02 2.67
CA PHE A 149 -1.03 -9.08 1.96
C PHE A 149 -2.03 -8.52 0.95
N GLN A 150 -2.86 -7.56 1.39
CA GLN A 150 -3.89 -6.97 0.53
C GLN A 150 -3.27 -6.22 -0.66
N SER A 151 -2.20 -5.44 -0.45
CA SER A 151 -1.51 -4.72 -1.51
C SER A 151 -0.84 -5.69 -2.48
N ALA A 152 -0.14 -6.72 -1.98
CA ALA A 152 0.45 -7.77 -2.81
C ALA A 152 -0.62 -8.55 -3.60
N ARG A 153 -1.75 -8.88 -2.98
CA ARG A 153 -2.89 -9.58 -3.62
C ARG A 153 -3.49 -8.77 -4.76
N ARG A 154 -3.62 -7.46 -4.59
CA ARG A 154 -4.11 -6.55 -5.63
C ARG A 154 -3.12 -6.35 -6.76
N ALA A 155 -1.83 -6.31 -6.45
CA ALA A 155 -0.78 -6.11 -7.45
C ALA A 155 -0.56 -7.34 -8.34
N THR A 156 -0.72 -8.56 -7.79
CA THR A 156 -0.37 -9.81 -8.48
C THR A 156 -1.57 -10.62 -8.94
N ASP A 157 -2.75 -10.29 -8.44
CA ASP A 157 -3.99 -11.08 -8.55
C ASP A 157 -3.83 -12.56 -8.18
N ASN A 158 -2.80 -12.88 -7.39
CA ASN A 158 -2.45 -14.23 -6.97
C ASN A 158 -2.27 -14.31 -5.46
N ALA A 159 -3.14 -15.08 -4.78
CA ALA A 159 -3.11 -15.23 -3.32
C ALA A 159 -1.84 -15.90 -2.82
N LEU A 160 -1.31 -16.90 -3.56
CA LEU A 160 -0.08 -17.59 -3.19
C LEU A 160 1.11 -16.62 -3.20
N LEU A 161 1.25 -15.84 -4.28
CA LEU A 161 2.33 -14.86 -4.37
C LEU A 161 2.20 -13.78 -3.29
N ALA A 162 0.96 -13.35 -2.98
CA ALA A 162 0.73 -12.44 -1.86
C ALA A 162 1.14 -13.04 -0.51
N CYS A 163 0.87 -14.34 -0.26
CA CYS A 163 1.37 -15.05 0.91
C CYS A 163 2.91 -15.07 0.95
N CYS A 164 3.57 -15.40 -0.16
CA CYS A 164 5.03 -15.42 -0.25
C CYS A 164 5.63 -14.03 0.07
N VAL A 165 5.08 -12.96 -0.53
CA VAL A 165 5.51 -11.57 -0.28
C VAL A 165 5.31 -11.20 1.20
N THR A 166 4.16 -11.53 1.78
CA THR A 166 3.87 -11.22 3.19
C THR A 166 4.80 -11.99 4.13
N THR A 167 5.08 -13.26 3.84
CA THR A 167 6.02 -14.08 4.61
C THR A 167 7.43 -13.50 4.52
N LEU A 168 7.90 -13.17 3.30
CA LEU A 168 9.21 -12.56 3.10
C LEU A 168 9.32 -11.21 3.84
N PHE A 169 8.29 -10.37 3.74
CA PHE A 169 8.21 -9.12 4.49
C PHE A 169 8.32 -9.36 6.00
N SER A 170 7.59 -10.35 6.53
CA SER A 170 7.60 -10.69 7.95
C SER A 170 8.98 -11.13 8.42
N VAL A 171 9.70 -11.90 7.60
CA VAL A 171 11.07 -12.33 7.91
C VAL A 171 12.04 -11.15 7.90
N LEU A 172 11.97 -10.29 6.89
CA LEU A 172 12.86 -9.14 6.75
C LEU A 172 12.58 -8.05 7.81
N ALA A 173 11.32 -7.86 8.17
CA ALA A 173 10.89 -6.88 9.16
C ALA A 173 10.83 -7.45 10.59
N TRP A 174 11.26 -8.70 10.81
CA TRP A 174 11.16 -9.42 12.09
C TRP A 174 11.49 -8.58 13.31
N THR A 175 12.69 -7.98 13.34
CA THR A 175 13.15 -7.21 14.49
C THR A 175 12.30 -5.98 14.79
N ARG A 176 11.67 -5.39 13.74
CA ARG A 176 10.80 -4.21 13.88
C ARG A 176 9.39 -4.60 14.30
N LEU A 177 8.87 -5.68 13.73
CA LEU A 177 7.53 -6.17 14.09
C LEU A 177 7.48 -6.75 15.52
N PHE A 178 8.60 -7.28 15.98
CA PHE A 178 8.73 -7.90 17.29
C PHE A 178 8.75 -6.90 18.46
N GLN A 179 9.27 -5.70 18.24
CA GLN A 179 9.44 -4.69 19.28
C GLN A 179 8.26 -3.73 19.33
N MET A 180 7.75 -3.45 20.55
CA MET A 180 6.75 -2.41 20.76
C MET A 180 7.44 -1.04 20.76
N ARG A 181 7.51 -0.42 19.58
CA ARG A 181 8.20 0.84 19.32
C ARG A 181 7.36 1.75 18.41
N PRO A 182 7.62 3.07 18.40
CA PRO A 182 7.01 4.01 17.46
C PRO A 182 7.23 3.67 15.98
N ASP A 183 8.27 2.89 15.66
CA ASP A 183 8.52 2.35 14.30
C ASP A 183 7.31 1.62 13.70
N LEU A 184 6.50 0.93 14.53
CA LEU A 184 5.26 0.27 14.06
C LEU A 184 4.25 1.27 13.50
N VAL A 185 4.17 2.47 14.10
CA VAL A 185 3.33 3.55 13.57
C VAL A 185 3.84 3.97 12.19
N THR A 186 5.16 4.11 12.03
CA THR A 186 5.77 4.46 10.75
C THR A 186 5.50 3.42 9.68
N ILE A 187 5.67 2.13 9.96
CA ILE A 187 5.40 1.07 9.00
C ILE A 187 3.93 1.10 8.59
N LEU A 188 3.03 1.18 9.56
CA LEU A 188 1.59 1.22 9.32
C LEU A 188 1.19 2.47 8.51
N ALA A 189 1.71 3.65 8.88
CA ALA A 189 1.41 4.91 8.21
C ALA A 189 1.98 4.97 6.78
N THR A 190 3.17 4.41 6.55
CA THR A 190 3.76 4.30 5.20
C THR A 190 2.89 3.41 4.30
N LEU A 191 2.49 2.24 4.79
CA LEU A 191 1.58 1.35 4.06
C LEU A 191 0.22 2.00 3.81
N ALA A 192 -0.34 2.69 4.82
CA ALA A 192 -1.60 3.42 4.66
C ALA A 192 -1.48 4.55 3.62
N THR A 193 -0.37 5.30 3.61
CA THR A 193 -0.08 6.32 2.60
C THR A 193 -0.05 5.71 1.19
N TYR A 194 0.65 4.58 1.02
CA TYR A 194 0.68 3.84 -0.23
C TYR A 194 -0.73 3.45 -0.70
N VAL A 195 -1.53 2.85 0.16
CA VAL A 195 -2.91 2.42 -0.16
C VAL A 195 -3.82 3.60 -0.47
N LEU A 196 -3.68 4.71 0.25
CA LEU A 196 -4.53 5.89 0.07
C LEU A 196 -4.22 6.63 -1.24
N LEU A 197 -2.96 6.79 -1.59
CA LEU A 197 -2.53 7.74 -2.63
C LEU A 197 -1.89 7.07 -3.85
N VAL A 198 -1.20 5.94 -3.69
CA VAL A 198 -0.35 5.36 -4.74
C VAL A 198 -0.99 4.16 -5.41
N GLU A 199 -1.51 3.21 -4.65
CA GLU A 199 -1.92 1.87 -5.11
C GLU A 199 -2.86 1.87 -6.33
N ARG A 200 -3.72 2.88 -6.46
CA ARG A 200 -4.76 2.87 -7.50
C ARG A 200 -4.41 3.67 -8.76
N TYR A 201 -3.26 4.33 -8.82
CA TYR A 201 -2.82 5.16 -9.95
C TYR A 201 -3.91 6.13 -10.47
N ARG A 202 -4.81 6.59 -9.61
CA ARG A 202 -5.89 7.52 -9.93
C ARG A 202 -5.74 8.78 -9.09
N VAL A 203 -6.25 9.88 -9.61
CA VAL A 203 -6.31 11.14 -8.85
C VAL A 203 -7.05 10.87 -7.52
N PRO A 204 -6.42 11.15 -6.38
CA PRO A 204 -7.04 10.88 -5.09
C PRO A 204 -8.25 11.77 -4.88
N THR A 205 -9.31 11.20 -4.32
CA THR A 205 -10.51 11.96 -3.95
C THR A 205 -10.25 12.88 -2.77
N ALA A 206 -11.05 13.94 -2.59
CA ALA A 206 -10.94 14.85 -1.45
C ALA A 206 -10.99 14.12 -0.10
N ARG A 207 -11.81 13.05 0.01
CA ARG A 207 -11.86 12.20 1.21
C ARG A 207 -10.54 11.49 1.51
N ARG A 208 -9.84 11.00 0.49
CA ARG A 208 -8.53 10.36 0.64
C ARG A 208 -7.45 11.35 1.00
N LEU A 209 -7.49 12.56 0.42
CA LEU A 209 -6.58 13.63 0.79
C LEU A 209 -6.81 14.08 2.23
N ALA A 210 -8.05 14.21 2.68
CA ALA A 210 -8.39 14.49 4.06
C ALA A 210 -7.91 13.38 5.02
N ALA A 211 -8.13 12.10 4.66
CA ALA A 211 -7.64 10.96 5.43
C ALA A 211 -6.10 10.94 5.50
N PHE A 212 -5.42 11.24 4.40
CA PHE A 212 -3.96 11.39 4.39
C PHE A 212 -3.50 12.57 5.26
N GLY A 213 -4.16 13.73 5.20
CA GLY A 213 -3.87 14.86 6.08
C GLY A 213 -4.00 14.52 7.57
N ALA A 214 -5.09 13.81 7.94
CA ALA A 214 -5.29 13.32 9.30
C ALA A 214 -4.20 12.30 9.72
N LEU A 215 -3.84 11.38 8.80
CA LEU A 215 -2.76 10.43 9.01
C LEU A 215 -1.42 11.13 9.24
N MET A 216 -1.11 12.16 8.45
CA MET A 216 0.13 12.94 8.59
C MET A 216 0.17 13.68 9.93
N LEU A 217 -0.95 14.29 10.34
CA LEU A 217 -1.06 14.96 11.63
C LEU A 217 -0.82 13.98 12.79
N PHE A 218 -1.44 12.79 12.73
CA PHE A 218 -1.21 11.74 13.71
C PHE A 218 0.25 11.28 13.71
N TRP A 219 0.78 10.95 12.53
CA TRP A 219 2.12 10.37 12.40
C TRP A 219 3.21 11.34 12.85
N ALA A 220 3.12 12.64 12.50
CA ALA A 220 4.09 13.67 12.91
C ALA A 220 4.19 13.83 14.43
N ASN A 221 3.13 13.52 15.18
CA ASN A 221 3.11 13.54 16.63
C ASN A 221 3.44 12.17 17.28
N ALA A 222 3.33 11.09 16.52
CA ALA A 222 3.56 9.74 17.03
C ALA A 222 4.98 9.22 16.75
N HIS A 223 5.64 9.69 15.68
CA HIS A 223 7.01 9.28 15.36
C HIS A 223 7.73 10.27 14.44
N SER A 224 9.03 10.46 14.68
CA SER A 224 9.88 11.40 13.96
C SER A 224 10.05 11.09 12.46
N LEU A 225 9.88 9.82 12.04
CA LEU A 225 10.02 9.38 10.65
C LEU A 225 8.83 9.72 9.75
N PHE A 226 7.93 10.60 10.15
CA PHE A 226 6.80 11.06 9.29
C PHE A 226 7.26 11.66 7.95
N ALA A 227 8.50 12.15 7.87
CA ALA A 227 9.12 12.65 6.64
C ALA A 227 9.22 11.60 5.51
N LEU A 228 9.06 10.30 5.82
CA LEU A 228 9.00 9.24 4.81
C LEU A 228 7.80 9.38 3.87
N ALA A 229 6.67 9.96 4.32
CA ALA A 229 5.51 10.15 3.47
C ALA A 229 5.77 11.13 2.30
N PRO A 230 6.21 12.38 2.55
CA PRO A 230 6.55 13.27 1.44
C PRO A 230 7.69 12.73 0.57
N LEU A 231 8.66 12.01 1.14
CA LEU A 231 9.72 11.36 0.37
C LEU A 231 9.18 10.28 -0.56
N LEU A 232 8.27 9.43 -0.07
CA LEU A 232 7.58 8.42 -0.88
C LEU A 232 6.79 9.07 -2.02
N LEU A 233 6.03 10.13 -1.73
CA LEU A 233 5.24 10.84 -2.74
C LEU A 233 6.15 11.51 -3.78
N PHE A 234 7.25 12.11 -3.36
CA PHE A 234 8.25 12.67 -4.27
C PHE A 234 8.83 11.61 -5.20
N ALA A 235 9.21 10.45 -4.67
CA ALA A 235 9.71 9.33 -5.48
C ALA A 235 8.69 8.84 -6.50
N VAL A 236 7.40 8.78 -6.13
CA VAL A 236 6.31 8.42 -7.05
C VAL A 236 6.15 9.46 -8.15
N VAL A 237 6.12 10.75 -7.81
CA VAL A 237 6.00 11.84 -8.80
C VAL A 237 7.19 11.83 -9.76
N LEU A 238 8.42 11.67 -9.24
CA LEU A 238 9.62 11.54 -10.04
C LEU A 238 9.55 10.35 -11.00
N GLY A 239 9.14 9.19 -10.50
CA GLY A 239 8.99 7.98 -11.32
C GLY A 239 7.95 8.14 -12.44
N LEU A 240 6.81 8.78 -12.15
CA LEU A 240 5.80 9.10 -13.16
C LEU A 240 6.32 10.11 -14.18
N GLY A 241 7.09 11.12 -13.75
CA GLY A 241 7.72 12.10 -14.62
C GLY A 241 8.73 11.45 -15.58
N VAL A 242 9.61 10.59 -15.07
CA VAL A 242 10.57 9.81 -15.89
C VAL A 242 9.82 8.94 -16.89
N ARG A 243 8.77 8.23 -16.46
CA ARG A 243 7.95 7.40 -17.35
C ARG A 243 7.31 8.21 -18.46
N ALA A 244 6.77 9.40 -18.16
CA ALA A 244 6.19 10.30 -19.16
C ALA A 244 7.23 10.78 -20.15
N LEU A 245 8.42 11.18 -19.68
CA LEU A 245 9.53 11.62 -20.52
C LEU A 245 9.99 10.51 -21.47
N VAL A 246 10.18 9.30 -20.97
CA VAL A 246 10.56 8.13 -21.78
C VAL A 246 9.50 7.83 -22.85
N ALA A 247 8.21 7.92 -22.49
CA ALA A 247 7.13 7.72 -23.46
C ALA A 247 7.16 8.75 -24.60
N VAL A 248 7.42 10.03 -24.30
CA VAL A 248 7.55 11.09 -25.31
C VAL A 248 8.74 10.81 -26.24
N ILE A 249 9.91 10.48 -25.68
CA ILE A 249 11.14 10.21 -26.48
C ILE A 249 10.92 9.00 -27.42
N ILE A 250 10.29 7.93 -26.93
CA ILE A 250 10.02 6.74 -27.76
C ILE A 250 9.02 7.07 -28.86
N PHE A 251 7.97 7.84 -28.56
CA PHE A 251 6.95 8.21 -29.54
C PHE A 251 7.52 9.09 -30.65
N GLU A 252 8.31 10.11 -30.30
CA GLU A 252 9.01 10.96 -31.29
C GLU A 252 10.02 10.16 -32.14
N GLY A 253 10.70 9.19 -31.53
CA GLY A 253 11.62 8.29 -32.27
C GLY A 253 10.90 7.45 -33.32
N SER A 254 9.74 6.89 -32.97
CA SER A 254 8.92 6.06 -33.86
C SER A 254 8.34 6.86 -35.04
N GLU A 255 7.92 8.11 -34.81
CA GLU A 255 7.37 8.97 -35.84
C GLU A 255 8.43 9.40 -36.86
N LYS A 256 9.67 9.70 -36.40
CA LYS A 256 10.81 10.00 -37.28
C LYS A 256 11.20 8.81 -38.14
N GLU A 257 11.18 7.59 -37.56
CA GLU A 257 11.57 6.38 -38.29
C GLU A 257 10.54 6.02 -39.37
N SER A 258 9.24 6.15 -39.08
CA SER A 258 8.16 5.95 -40.05
C SER A 258 8.21 6.95 -41.20
N THR A 259 8.54 8.21 -40.91
CA THR A 259 8.69 9.27 -41.93
C THR A 259 9.90 9.02 -42.84
N LEU A 260 11.04 8.58 -42.29
CA LEU A 260 12.23 8.22 -43.06
C LEU A 260 12.01 6.96 -43.92
N GLN A 261 11.25 5.96 -43.44
CA GLN A 261 10.90 4.79 -44.25
C GLN A 261 9.99 5.17 -45.43
N SER A 262 8.98 6.04 -45.17
CA SER A 262 8.11 6.54 -46.24
C SER A 262 8.88 7.35 -47.30
N ALA A 263 9.84 8.17 -46.88
CA ALA A 263 10.68 8.93 -47.82
C ALA A 263 11.61 8.03 -48.67
N ARG A 264 12.11 6.91 -48.08
CA ARG A 264 12.95 5.93 -48.83
C ARG A 264 12.15 5.04 -49.78
N SER A 265 10.84 4.88 -49.59
CA SER A 265 10.00 4.10 -50.50
C SER A 265 9.54 4.88 -51.74
N ILE A 266 9.75 6.21 -51.78
CA ILE A 266 9.39 7.11 -52.88
C ILE A 266 10.59 7.47 -53.76
N ALA A 267 11.80 7.20 -53.30
CA ALA A 267 13.05 7.41 -54.06
C ALA A 267 13.51 6.13 -54.74
#